data_ac61ca501be21abeae8df5c27c056b69
#
_entry.id   ac61ca501be21abeae8df5c27c056b69
#
_cell.length_a   1.000
_cell.length_b   1.000
_cell.length_c   1.000
_cell.angle_alpha   90.00
_cell.angle_beta   90.00
_cell.angle_gamma   90.00
#
_symmetry.space_group_name_H-M   'P 1'
#
loop_
_entity.id
_entity.type
_entity.pdbx_description
1 polymer ?
#
loop_
_entity_poly.entity_id
_entity_poly.type
_entity_poly.pdbx_seq_one_letter_code
_entity_poly.pdbx_strand_id
1 'polypeptide(L)'
;MTTQSEAQLENNLISQVVGFEFEQVKINNADVLKANLKQQLEKANHLKLTDSEFENVLVKLEKGSIFDKSKRLKGKIDVLHEDGTTSYLTLLFDDPSKNLFQVTNQITMQGKYENRYDITLLVNGLPLVQIELKRRGIEMAEAFNQIKRYDKHTYGAQGGLFNYIQLFVISNGVNTKYFSNNRELSFKQTFYWTDVENNKINALPEFTNAFL
;
A
#
# COMPACT_ATOMS: atom_id res chain seq x y z
N MET A 1 2.90 25.91 -21.16
CA MET A 1 3.36 24.90 -20.20
C MET A 1 2.74 23.58 -20.62
N THR A 2 3.54 22.61 -21.00
CA THR A 2 3.09 21.26 -21.36
C THR A 2 2.47 20.59 -20.14
N THR A 3 1.25 20.11 -20.26
CA THR A 3 0.57 19.38 -19.18
C THR A 3 1.31 18.07 -18.95
N GLN A 4 1.82 17.85 -17.74
CA GLN A 4 2.46 16.61 -17.35
C GLN A 4 1.44 15.45 -17.40
N SER A 5 1.79 14.36 -18.08
CA SER A 5 0.93 13.17 -18.15
C SER A 5 0.90 12.40 -16.82
N GLU A 6 -0.12 11.58 -16.60
CA GLU A 6 -0.17 10.68 -15.43
C GLU A 6 1.06 9.78 -15.36
N ALA A 7 1.51 9.23 -16.49
CA ALA A 7 2.71 8.41 -16.57
C ALA A 7 4.00 9.16 -16.16
N GLN A 8 4.11 10.46 -16.48
CA GLN A 8 5.24 11.27 -16.04
C GLN A 8 5.18 11.54 -14.53
N LEU A 9 3.99 11.83 -13.98
CA LEU A 9 3.79 11.99 -12.53
C LEU A 9 4.19 10.72 -11.79
N GLU A 10 3.74 9.57 -12.30
CA GLU A 10 4.04 8.24 -11.75
C GLU A 10 5.55 7.97 -11.73
N ASN A 11 6.24 8.13 -12.87
CA ASN A 11 7.68 7.92 -12.96
C ASN A 11 8.49 8.86 -12.05
N ASN A 12 8.09 10.14 -11.97
CA ASN A 12 8.75 11.11 -11.11
C ASN A 12 8.57 10.75 -9.63
N LEU A 13 7.37 10.35 -9.24
CA LEU A 13 7.09 9.93 -7.87
C LEU A 13 7.87 8.66 -7.49
N ILE A 14 7.90 7.65 -8.38
CA ILE A 14 8.69 6.44 -8.13
C ILE A 14 10.17 6.79 -7.96
N SER A 15 10.74 7.62 -8.84
CA SER A 15 12.13 8.05 -8.74
C SER A 15 12.42 8.78 -7.42
N GLN A 16 11.49 9.61 -6.96
CA GLN A 16 11.61 10.31 -5.69
C GLN A 16 11.54 9.34 -4.49
N VAL A 17 10.59 8.38 -4.51
CA VAL A 17 10.42 7.36 -3.45
C VAL A 17 11.65 6.45 -3.37
N VAL A 18 12.23 6.06 -4.50
CA VAL A 18 13.51 5.31 -4.54
C VAL A 18 14.64 6.13 -3.89
N GLY A 19 14.64 7.45 -4.01
CA GLY A 19 15.57 8.33 -3.31
C GLY A 19 15.46 8.30 -1.78
N PHE A 20 14.35 7.80 -1.23
CA PHE A 20 14.11 7.51 0.20
C PHE A 20 14.39 6.04 0.57
N GLU A 21 15.25 5.36 -0.19
CA GLU A 21 15.68 3.97 0.06
C GLU A 21 14.57 2.90 -0.11
N PHE A 22 13.48 3.23 -0.81
CA PHE A 22 12.53 2.20 -1.23
C PHE A 22 13.08 1.39 -2.41
N GLU A 23 13.01 0.07 -2.30
CA GLU A 23 13.32 -0.83 -3.41
C GLU A 23 12.21 -0.77 -4.46
N GLN A 24 12.53 -0.39 -5.71
CA GLN A 24 11.56 -0.51 -6.79
C GLN A 24 11.42 -1.98 -7.22
N VAL A 25 10.20 -2.51 -7.17
CA VAL A 25 9.89 -3.90 -7.53
C VAL A 25 8.81 -3.96 -8.60
N LYS A 26 8.80 -5.02 -9.39
CA LYS A 26 7.80 -5.25 -10.42
C LYS A 26 6.78 -6.28 -9.92
N ILE A 27 5.65 -5.81 -9.45
CA ILE A 27 4.51 -6.62 -9.02
C ILE A 27 3.32 -6.27 -9.92
N ASN A 28 2.92 -7.16 -10.78
CA ASN A 28 1.90 -6.90 -11.80
C ASN A 28 0.53 -7.55 -11.51
N ASN A 29 0.46 -8.48 -10.56
CA ASN A 29 -0.77 -9.19 -10.19
C ASN A 29 -0.73 -9.72 -8.74
N ALA A 30 -1.84 -10.33 -8.31
CA ALA A 30 -1.99 -10.86 -6.96
C ALA A 30 -1.02 -11.99 -6.62
N ASP A 31 -0.70 -12.86 -7.55
CA ASP A 31 0.18 -14.01 -7.29
C ASP A 31 1.62 -13.56 -7.07
N VAL A 32 2.09 -12.61 -7.89
CA VAL A 32 3.40 -11.96 -7.69
C VAL A 32 3.44 -11.19 -6.37
N LEU A 33 2.33 -10.52 -5.99
CA LEU A 33 2.22 -9.83 -4.70
C LEU A 33 2.34 -10.81 -3.52
N LYS A 34 1.66 -11.96 -3.57
CA LYS A 34 1.75 -13.01 -2.54
C LYS A 34 3.16 -13.59 -2.46
N ALA A 35 3.79 -13.88 -3.60
CA ALA A 35 5.16 -14.40 -3.64
C ALA A 35 6.16 -13.38 -3.04
N ASN A 36 6.02 -12.11 -3.39
CA ASN A 36 6.79 -11.03 -2.79
C ASN A 36 6.56 -10.94 -1.28
N LEU A 37 5.31 -11.01 -0.83
CA LEU A 37 4.99 -10.99 0.60
C LEU A 37 5.69 -12.10 1.36
N LYS A 38 5.66 -13.36 0.86
CA LYS A 38 6.38 -14.48 1.46
C LYS A 38 7.86 -14.15 1.61
N GLN A 39 8.51 -13.73 0.53
CA GLN A 39 9.92 -13.41 0.50
C GLN A 39 10.30 -12.30 1.49
N GLN A 40 9.50 -11.22 1.53
CA GLN A 40 9.77 -10.09 2.41
C GLN A 40 9.55 -10.45 3.89
N LEU A 41 8.49 -11.21 4.22
CA LEU A 41 8.25 -11.70 5.59
C LEU A 41 9.36 -12.63 6.06
N GLU A 42 9.81 -13.56 5.22
CA GLU A 42 10.94 -14.45 5.53
C GLU A 42 12.22 -13.65 5.81
N LYS A 43 12.51 -12.66 4.96
CA LYS A 43 13.70 -11.80 5.06
C LYS A 43 13.66 -10.95 6.35
N ALA A 44 12.54 -10.27 6.59
CA ALA A 44 12.39 -9.38 7.75
C ALA A 44 12.39 -10.14 9.10
N ASN A 45 11.88 -11.38 9.12
CA ASN A 45 11.79 -12.19 10.33
C ASN A 45 12.92 -13.24 10.47
N HIS A 46 13.87 -13.27 9.53
CA HIS A 46 15.00 -14.22 9.53
C HIS A 46 14.58 -15.70 9.65
N LEU A 47 13.52 -16.10 8.96
CA LEU A 47 13.00 -17.47 8.96
C LEU A 47 12.62 -17.91 7.54
N LYS A 48 12.31 -19.18 7.39
CA LYS A 48 11.78 -19.76 6.15
C LYS A 48 10.43 -20.38 6.39
N LEU A 49 9.57 -20.31 5.39
CA LEU A 49 8.23 -20.87 5.39
C LEU A 49 8.10 -21.88 4.26
N THR A 50 7.58 -23.05 4.53
CA THR A 50 7.08 -23.93 3.46
C THR A 50 5.87 -23.26 2.78
N ASP A 51 5.47 -23.76 1.63
CA ASP A 51 4.28 -23.22 0.94
C ASP A 51 3.01 -23.45 1.77
N SER A 52 2.89 -24.60 2.44
CA SER A 52 1.78 -24.91 3.32
C SER A 52 1.70 -23.96 4.54
N GLU A 53 2.83 -23.68 5.18
CA GLU A 53 2.90 -22.72 6.28
C GLU A 53 2.51 -21.30 5.83
N PHE A 54 2.99 -20.88 4.65
CA PHE A 54 2.65 -19.58 4.10
C PHE A 54 1.16 -19.47 3.74
N GLU A 55 0.55 -20.51 3.17
CA GLU A 55 -0.89 -20.54 2.93
C GLU A 55 -1.69 -20.40 4.24
N ASN A 56 -1.25 -21.03 5.34
CA ASN A 56 -1.86 -20.84 6.66
C ASN A 56 -1.70 -19.38 7.16
N VAL A 57 -0.57 -18.74 6.89
CA VAL A 57 -0.36 -17.31 7.18
C VAL A 57 -1.34 -16.45 6.36
N LEU A 58 -1.50 -16.71 5.06
CA LEU A 58 -2.44 -15.98 4.21
C LEU A 58 -3.88 -16.11 4.71
N VAL A 59 -4.32 -17.30 5.12
CA VAL A 59 -5.64 -17.50 5.74
C VAL A 59 -5.82 -16.65 7.00
N LYS A 60 -4.78 -16.51 7.83
CA LYS A 60 -4.82 -15.64 9.01
C LYS A 60 -4.87 -14.16 8.63
N LEU A 61 -4.12 -13.76 7.60
CA LEU A 61 -4.11 -12.39 7.09
C LEU A 61 -5.45 -11.97 6.46
N GLU A 62 -6.14 -12.88 5.80
CA GLU A 62 -7.42 -12.60 5.15
C GLU A 62 -8.54 -12.26 6.14
N LYS A 63 -8.52 -12.86 7.32
CA LYS A 63 -9.59 -12.75 8.33
C LYS A 63 -9.73 -11.32 8.88
N GLY A 64 -10.97 -10.97 9.23
CA GLY A 64 -11.32 -9.76 9.97
C GLY A 64 -11.57 -8.53 9.07
N SER A 65 -12.07 -7.49 9.71
CA SER A 65 -12.33 -6.18 9.10
C SER A 65 -11.03 -5.39 8.84
N ILE A 66 -11.13 -4.25 8.16
CA ILE A 66 -10.02 -3.30 7.99
C ILE A 66 -9.40 -2.92 9.35
N PHE A 67 -10.24 -2.69 10.36
CA PHE A 67 -9.77 -2.37 11.71
C PHE A 67 -9.01 -3.53 12.38
N ASP A 68 -9.48 -4.77 12.20
CA ASP A 68 -8.79 -5.97 12.72
C ASP A 68 -7.43 -6.15 12.03
N LYS A 69 -7.36 -5.89 10.72
CA LYS A 69 -6.12 -5.91 9.94
C LYS A 69 -5.13 -4.84 10.41
N SER A 70 -5.60 -3.63 10.68
CA SER A 70 -4.78 -2.55 11.24
C SER A 70 -4.18 -2.92 12.61
N LYS A 71 -4.99 -3.54 13.49
CA LYS A 71 -4.48 -4.07 14.77
C LYS A 71 -3.46 -5.19 14.56
N ARG A 72 -3.69 -6.08 13.59
CA ARG A 72 -2.81 -7.22 13.30
C ARG A 72 -1.42 -6.76 12.86
N LEU A 73 -1.29 -5.61 12.18
CA LEU A 73 0.01 -5.06 11.81
C LEU A 73 0.96 -4.88 13.00
N LYS A 74 0.42 -4.56 14.18
CA LYS A 74 1.19 -4.37 15.44
C LYS A 74 1.35 -5.67 16.25
N GLY A 75 0.71 -6.74 15.81
CA GLY A 75 0.74 -8.03 16.48
C GLY A 75 1.75 -8.98 15.87
N LYS A 76 1.75 -10.21 16.39
CA LYS A 76 2.50 -11.33 15.83
C LYS A 76 1.55 -12.37 15.29
N ILE A 77 1.95 -13.05 14.22
CA ILE A 77 1.24 -14.19 13.66
C ILE A 77 2.04 -15.44 14.04
N ASP A 78 1.40 -16.37 14.74
CA ASP A 78 1.98 -17.69 15.02
C ASP A 78 2.04 -18.53 13.74
N VAL A 79 3.14 -19.24 13.57
CA VAL A 79 3.37 -20.22 12.52
C VAL A 79 3.68 -21.55 13.16
N LEU A 80 2.81 -22.52 12.97
CA LEU A 80 3.05 -23.90 13.38
C LEU A 80 3.83 -24.61 12.27
N HIS A 81 5.02 -25.10 12.60
CA HIS A 81 5.89 -25.83 11.69
C HIS A 81 5.53 -27.33 11.65
N GLU A 82 5.96 -28.00 10.59
CA GLU A 82 5.71 -29.44 10.40
C GLU A 82 6.34 -30.32 11.49
N ASP A 83 7.42 -29.83 12.11
CA ASP A 83 8.07 -30.50 13.25
C ASP A 83 7.38 -30.28 14.60
N GLY A 84 6.23 -29.58 14.61
CA GLY A 84 5.45 -29.23 15.80
C GLY A 84 5.97 -28.03 16.57
N THR A 85 7.03 -27.39 16.15
CA THR A 85 7.50 -26.13 16.75
C THR A 85 6.65 -24.94 16.31
N THR A 86 6.69 -23.83 17.06
CA THR A 86 5.97 -22.61 16.72
C THR A 86 6.93 -21.44 16.65
N SER A 87 6.90 -20.70 15.56
CA SER A 87 7.55 -19.39 15.42
C SER A 87 6.52 -18.26 15.31
N TYR A 88 7.00 -17.02 15.33
CA TYR A 88 6.15 -15.84 15.27
C TYR A 88 6.63 -14.89 14.20
N LEU A 89 5.73 -14.49 13.30
CA LEU A 89 5.95 -13.47 12.28
C LEU A 89 5.53 -12.10 12.81
N THR A 90 6.42 -11.14 12.73
CA THR A 90 6.13 -9.72 12.89
C THR A 90 5.84 -9.12 11.50
N LEU A 91 4.67 -8.52 11.34
CA LEU A 91 4.26 -7.90 10.07
C LEU A 91 4.86 -6.51 9.89
N LEU A 92 4.93 -5.74 10.97
CA LEU A 92 5.47 -4.38 11.00
C LEU A 92 6.28 -4.22 12.29
N PHE A 93 7.55 -3.90 12.16
CA PHE A 93 8.43 -3.65 13.29
C PHE A 93 8.30 -2.20 13.76
N ASP A 94 8.29 -1.97 15.07
CA ASP A 94 8.27 -0.62 15.66
C ASP A 94 9.56 0.16 15.35
N ASP A 95 10.68 -0.54 15.20
CA ASP A 95 11.95 0.01 14.72
C ASP A 95 11.93 0.09 13.18
N PRO A 96 11.86 1.30 12.59
CA PRO A 96 11.77 1.45 11.12
C PRO A 96 12.91 0.79 10.37
N SER A 97 14.13 0.74 10.96
CA SER A 97 15.32 0.16 10.32
C SER A 97 15.23 -1.35 10.09
N LYS A 98 14.27 -2.03 10.73
CA LYS A 98 14.00 -3.47 10.57
C LYS A 98 12.96 -3.76 9.49
N ASN A 99 12.30 -2.73 8.97
CA ASN A 99 11.32 -2.89 7.92
C ASN A 99 11.96 -2.79 6.53
N LEU A 100 11.39 -3.52 5.58
CA LEU A 100 11.78 -3.52 4.18
C LEU A 100 10.76 -2.71 3.40
N PHE A 101 11.21 -1.63 2.78
CA PHE A 101 10.35 -0.69 2.06
C PHE A 101 10.45 -0.93 0.56
N GLN A 102 9.32 -1.04 -0.10
CA GLN A 102 9.24 -1.26 -1.55
C GLN A 102 8.22 -0.34 -2.19
N VAL A 103 8.45 0.01 -3.45
CA VAL A 103 7.51 0.73 -4.30
C VAL A 103 7.26 -0.07 -5.58
N THR A 104 6.03 -0.16 -5.97
CA THR A 104 5.60 -0.78 -7.23
C THR A 104 4.47 0.03 -7.86
N ASN A 105 4.26 -0.18 -9.15
CA ASN A 105 3.20 0.50 -9.88
C ASN A 105 2.44 -0.47 -10.78
N GLN A 106 1.26 -0.01 -11.22
CA GLN A 106 0.44 -0.67 -12.24
C GLN A 106 0.06 -2.12 -11.87
N ILE A 107 -0.21 -2.38 -10.56
CA ILE A 107 -0.70 -3.69 -10.13
C ILE A 107 -2.11 -3.91 -10.69
N THR A 108 -2.28 -5.00 -11.43
CA THR A 108 -3.60 -5.40 -11.93
C THR A 108 -4.24 -6.41 -10.99
N MET A 109 -5.44 -6.11 -10.53
CA MET A 109 -6.23 -6.99 -9.67
C MET A 109 -7.52 -7.39 -10.36
N GLN A 110 -7.79 -8.70 -10.32
CA GLN A 110 -9.02 -9.30 -10.85
C GLN A 110 -10.05 -9.44 -9.73
N GLY A 111 -11.19 -8.82 -9.87
CA GLY A 111 -12.32 -8.95 -8.97
C GLY A 111 -13.60 -8.99 -9.81
N LYS A 112 -14.65 -8.28 -9.36
CA LYS A 112 -15.84 -8.09 -10.20
C LYS A 112 -15.51 -7.41 -11.53
N TYR A 113 -14.50 -6.56 -11.53
CA TYR A 113 -13.88 -5.91 -12.69
C TYR A 113 -12.38 -6.00 -12.56
N GLU A 114 -11.66 -5.90 -13.67
CA GLU A 114 -10.22 -5.68 -13.65
C GLU A 114 -9.95 -4.22 -13.26
N ASN A 115 -9.09 -4.01 -12.26
CA ASN A 115 -8.64 -2.70 -11.85
C ASN A 115 -7.11 -2.67 -11.80
N ARG A 116 -6.54 -1.54 -12.18
CA ARG A 116 -5.11 -1.29 -12.19
C ARG A 116 -4.81 -0.12 -11.27
N TYR A 117 -3.94 -0.36 -10.30
CA TYR A 117 -3.58 0.59 -9.27
C TYR A 117 -2.31 1.34 -9.68
N ASP A 118 -2.30 2.68 -9.56
CA ASP A 118 -1.19 3.49 -10.07
C ASP A 118 0.10 3.20 -9.31
N ILE A 119 0.21 3.57 -8.04
CA ILE A 119 1.40 3.33 -7.22
C ILE A 119 1.01 2.73 -5.88
N THR A 120 1.76 1.74 -5.44
CA THR A 120 1.60 1.10 -4.14
C THR A 120 2.92 1.08 -3.39
N LEU A 121 2.93 1.59 -2.15
CA LEU A 121 4.04 1.43 -1.23
C LEU A 121 3.80 0.22 -0.33
N LEU A 122 4.81 -0.63 -0.24
CA LEU A 122 4.75 -1.84 0.58
C LEU A 122 5.77 -1.75 1.71
N VAL A 123 5.40 -2.30 2.86
CA VAL A 123 6.31 -2.52 3.99
C VAL A 123 6.28 -4.01 4.32
N ASN A 124 7.44 -4.63 4.34
CA ASN A 124 7.60 -6.08 4.53
C ASN A 124 6.72 -6.91 3.56
N GLY A 125 6.50 -6.38 2.34
CA GLY A 125 5.68 -6.99 1.31
C GLY A 125 4.17 -6.72 1.43
N LEU A 126 3.69 -6.10 2.52
CA LEU A 126 2.28 -5.72 2.68
C LEU A 126 1.99 -4.36 2.04
N PRO A 127 0.93 -4.20 1.23
CA PRO A 127 0.52 -2.92 0.67
C PRO A 127 -0.06 -2.03 1.78
N LEU A 128 0.63 -0.97 2.17
CA LEU A 128 0.20 -0.09 3.24
C LEU A 128 -0.25 1.29 2.76
N VAL A 129 0.23 1.76 1.61
CA VAL A 129 -0.17 3.03 1.01
C VAL A 129 -0.51 2.83 -0.45
N GLN A 130 -1.66 3.34 -0.86
CA GLN A 130 -2.10 3.42 -2.25
C GLN A 130 -2.12 4.87 -2.69
N ILE A 131 -1.47 5.17 -3.83
CA ILE A 131 -1.44 6.51 -4.42
C ILE A 131 -2.12 6.45 -5.78
N GLU A 132 -3.13 7.28 -5.98
CA GLU A 132 -3.87 7.42 -7.23
C GLU A 132 -3.59 8.77 -7.86
N LEU A 133 -3.18 8.77 -9.11
CA LEU A 133 -2.72 9.95 -9.82
C LEU A 133 -3.71 10.33 -10.93
N LYS A 134 -3.85 11.63 -11.12
CA LYS A 134 -4.56 12.22 -12.25
C LYS A 134 -3.68 13.30 -12.88
N ARG A 135 -3.86 13.55 -14.17
CA ARG A 135 -3.19 14.66 -14.84
C ARG A 135 -3.68 16.01 -14.29
N ARG A 136 -2.85 17.00 -14.39
CA ARG A 136 -3.22 18.40 -14.04
C ARG A 136 -4.53 18.82 -14.74
N GLY A 137 -5.40 19.49 -13.99
CA GLY A 137 -6.71 19.96 -14.45
C GLY A 137 -7.86 18.98 -14.20
N ILE A 138 -7.56 17.75 -13.75
CA ILE A 138 -8.57 16.80 -13.29
C ILE A 138 -8.88 17.03 -11.81
N GLU A 139 -10.17 16.98 -11.50
CA GLU A 139 -10.64 17.14 -10.14
C GLU A 139 -10.20 15.98 -9.22
N MET A 140 -9.78 16.30 -8.01
CA MET A 140 -9.35 15.31 -7.01
C MET A 140 -10.44 14.30 -6.66
N ALA A 141 -11.71 14.69 -6.80
CA ALA A 141 -12.84 13.80 -6.60
C ALA A 141 -12.84 12.60 -7.56
N GLU A 142 -12.27 12.73 -8.76
CA GLU A 142 -12.18 11.61 -9.71
C GLU A 142 -11.22 10.53 -9.21
N ALA A 143 -10.03 10.91 -8.72
CA ALA A 143 -9.08 9.99 -8.11
C ALA A 143 -9.69 9.31 -6.86
N PHE A 144 -10.38 10.07 -6.02
CA PHE A 144 -11.09 9.53 -4.86
C PHE A 144 -12.17 8.50 -5.26
N ASN A 145 -12.97 8.82 -6.26
CA ASN A 145 -14.01 7.92 -6.75
C ASN A 145 -13.43 6.64 -7.37
N GLN A 146 -12.22 6.71 -7.92
CA GLN A 146 -11.51 5.55 -8.44
C GLN A 146 -11.09 4.62 -7.30
N ILE A 147 -10.49 5.14 -6.22
CA ILE A 147 -10.16 4.36 -5.01
C ILE A 147 -11.43 3.73 -4.41
N LYS A 148 -12.53 4.49 -4.33
CA LYS A 148 -13.80 3.98 -3.82
C LYS A 148 -14.37 2.83 -4.65
N ARG A 149 -14.13 2.82 -5.97
CA ARG A 149 -14.48 1.68 -6.83
C ARG A 149 -13.60 0.47 -6.56
N TYR A 150 -12.28 0.68 -6.33
CA TYR A 150 -11.36 -0.39 -5.99
C TYR A 150 -11.72 -1.05 -4.66
N ASP A 151 -12.00 -0.26 -3.63
CA ASP A 151 -12.46 -0.75 -2.33
C ASP A 151 -13.69 -1.67 -2.47
N LYS A 152 -14.67 -1.24 -3.24
CA LYS A 152 -15.90 -2.00 -3.45
C LYS A 152 -15.72 -3.29 -4.26
N HIS A 153 -14.73 -3.35 -5.17
CA HIS A 153 -14.69 -4.38 -6.20
C HIS A 153 -13.46 -5.28 -6.15
N THR A 154 -12.32 -4.82 -5.66
CA THR A 154 -11.05 -5.53 -5.81
C THR A 154 -10.18 -5.63 -4.56
N TYR A 155 -10.29 -4.73 -3.59
CA TYR A 155 -9.43 -4.81 -2.39
C TYR A 155 -9.66 -6.06 -1.55
N GLY A 156 -10.89 -6.58 -1.50
CA GLY A 156 -11.24 -7.85 -0.88
C GLY A 156 -11.00 -9.09 -1.74
N ALA A 157 -10.63 -8.91 -3.02
CA ALA A 157 -10.43 -10.02 -3.93
C ALA A 157 -9.06 -10.71 -3.72
N GLN A 158 -8.94 -11.94 -4.18
CA GLN A 158 -7.68 -12.69 -4.28
C GLN A 158 -6.85 -12.74 -2.99
N GLY A 159 -7.50 -12.91 -1.83
CA GLY A 159 -6.87 -12.99 -0.51
C GLY A 159 -6.82 -11.66 0.24
N GLY A 160 -7.43 -10.60 -0.31
CA GLY A 160 -7.73 -9.36 0.42
C GLY A 160 -6.53 -8.60 0.99
N LEU A 161 -5.32 -8.75 0.40
CA LEU A 161 -4.10 -8.08 0.89
C LEU A 161 -4.22 -6.55 0.80
N PHE A 162 -4.94 -6.01 -0.19
CA PHE A 162 -5.18 -4.57 -0.29
C PHE A 162 -6.07 -3.99 0.81
N ASN A 163 -6.76 -4.83 1.58
CA ASN A 163 -7.43 -4.38 2.81
C ASN A 163 -6.45 -4.01 3.94
N TYR A 164 -5.14 -4.26 3.77
CA TYR A 164 -4.08 -3.79 4.67
C TYR A 164 -3.66 -2.35 4.41
N ILE A 165 -4.08 -1.72 3.32
CA ILE A 165 -3.83 -0.29 3.09
C ILE A 165 -4.33 0.49 4.30
N GLN A 166 -3.44 1.34 4.85
CA GLN A 166 -3.74 2.23 5.97
C GLN A 166 -4.03 3.63 5.47
N LEU A 167 -3.38 4.03 4.39
CA LEU A 167 -3.44 5.39 3.88
C LEU A 167 -3.63 5.40 2.37
N PHE A 168 -4.53 6.24 1.93
CA PHE A 168 -4.71 6.62 0.54
C PHE A 168 -4.17 8.02 0.28
N VAL A 169 -3.51 8.18 -0.84
CA VAL A 169 -3.06 9.48 -1.37
C VAL A 169 -3.67 9.68 -2.74
N ILE A 170 -4.23 10.85 -2.98
CA ILE A 170 -4.75 11.27 -4.29
C ILE A 170 -4.03 12.55 -4.73
N SER A 171 -3.58 12.59 -5.99
CA SER A 171 -2.87 13.76 -6.49
C SER A 171 -3.13 14.01 -7.98
N ASN A 172 -3.14 15.30 -8.36
CA ASN A 172 -3.06 15.73 -9.76
C ASN A 172 -1.75 16.48 -10.06
N GLY A 173 -0.73 16.24 -9.23
CA GLY A 173 0.59 16.87 -9.31
C GLY A 173 0.66 18.24 -8.64
N VAL A 174 -0.43 19.02 -8.67
CA VAL A 174 -0.52 20.38 -8.09
C VAL A 174 -1.18 20.36 -6.72
N ASN A 175 -2.19 19.52 -6.58
CA ASN A 175 -2.90 19.31 -5.31
C ASN A 175 -2.76 17.84 -4.91
N THR A 176 -2.43 17.63 -3.65
CA THR A 176 -2.28 16.31 -3.05
C THR A 176 -3.06 16.26 -1.75
N LYS A 177 -3.86 15.24 -1.61
CA LYS A 177 -4.62 14.97 -0.39
C LYS A 177 -4.41 13.53 0.06
N TYR A 178 -4.60 13.28 1.33
CA TYR A 178 -4.57 11.95 1.91
C TYR A 178 -5.81 11.69 2.75
N PHE A 179 -6.08 10.41 2.99
CA PHE A 179 -7.15 9.95 3.88
C PHE A 179 -6.88 8.53 4.34
N SER A 180 -7.36 8.20 5.53
CA SER A 180 -7.22 6.85 6.08
C SER A 180 -8.18 5.88 5.41
N ASN A 181 -7.79 4.62 5.36
CA ASN A 181 -8.69 3.53 5.01
C ASN A 181 -9.68 3.33 6.17
N ASN A 182 -10.97 3.36 5.85
CA ASN A 182 -12.04 3.13 6.80
C ASN A 182 -13.24 2.46 6.10
N ARG A 183 -14.21 2.03 6.90
CA ARG A 183 -15.39 1.30 6.40
C ARG A 183 -16.24 2.10 5.41
N GLU A 184 -16.28 3.42 5.55
CA GLU A 184 -17.11 4.32 4.72
C GLU A 184 -16.26 5.49 4.23
N LEU A 185 -15.67 5.32 3.04
CA LEU A 185 -14.87 6.36 2.41
C LEU A 185 -15.74 7.57 2.02
N SER A 186 -15.35 8.76 2.47
CA SER A 186 -15.99 10.02 2.15
C SER A 186 -14.95 11.06 1.72
N PHE A 187 -15.22 11.75 0.59
CA PHE A 187 -14.34 12.82 0.11
C PHE A 187 -14.22 13.98 1.12
N LYS A 188 -15.21 14.17 1.97
CA LYS A 188 -15.17 15.16 3.06
C LYS A 188 -14.11 14.84 4.14
N GLN A 189 -13.64 13.61 4.19
CA GLN A 189 -12.59 13.13 5.11
C GLN A 189 -11.22 13.09 4.45
N THR A 190 -11.00 13.82 3.38
CA THR A 190 -9.70 14.00 2.76
C THR A 190 -9.03 15.26 3.26
N PHE A 191 -7.74 15.19 3.55
CA PHE A 191 -6.97 16.26 4.17
C PHE A 191 -5.79 16.66 3.30
N TYR A 192 -5.36 17.91 3.40
CA TYR A 192 -4.05 18.35 2.95
C TYR A 192 -3.03 18.07 4.05
N TRP A 193 -1.80 17.74 3.66
CA TRP A 193 -0.69 17.75 4.58
C TRP A 193 -0.32 19.19 4.92
N THR A 194 0.15 19.44 6.13
CA THR A 194 0.56 20.78 6.55
C THR A 194 1.93 20.73 7.20
N ASP A 195 2.66 21.84 7.11
CA ASP A 195 3.87 22.05 7.89
C ASP A 195 3.54 22.40 9.36
N VAL A 196 4.58 22.70 10.12
CA VAL A 196 4.46 23.04 11.56
C VAL A 196 3.75 24.36 11.82
N GLU A 197 3.73 25.29 10.84
CA GLU A 197 2.98 26.54 10.87
C GLU A 197 1.55 26.40 10.33
N ASN A 198 1.12 25.18 10.01
CA ASN A 198 -0.19 24.85 9.44
C ASN A 198 -0.40 25.40 7.99
N ASN A 199 0.68 25.64 7.24
CA ASN A 199 0.59 25.93 5.82
C ASN A 199 0.38 24.63 5.05
N LYS A 200 -0.49 24.66 4.02
CA LYS A 200 -0.79 23.47 3.21
C LYS A 200 0.37 23.14 2.28
N ILE A 201 0.74 21.86 2.29
CA ILE A 201 1.68 21.28 1.32
C ILE A 201 0.83 20.67 0.19
N ASN A 202 0.81 21.34 -0.95
CA ASN A 202 -0.09 20.98 -2.05
C ASN A 202 0.59 20.12 -3.13
N ALA A 203 1.78 20.50 -3.59
CA ALA A 203 2.42 19.82 -4.70
C ALA A 203 2.90 18.42 -4.29
N LEU A 204 2.78 17.48 -5.23
CA LEU A 204 3.11 16.06 -4.97
C LEU A 204 4.56 15.84 -4.52
N PRO A 205 5.59 16.48 -5.12
CA PRO A 205 6.96 16.30 -4.65
C PRO A 205 7.21 16.79 -3.22
N GLU A 206 6.62 17.94 -2.86
CA GLU A 206 6.73 18.52 -1.52
C GLU A 206 6.00 17.66 -0.48
N PHE A 207 4.81 17.18 -0.84
CA PHE A 207 4.06 16.21 -0.03
C PHE A 207 4.89 14.95 0.21
N THR A 208 5.49 14.39 -0.83
CA THR A 208 6.29 13.16 -0.72
C THR A 208 7.48 13.34 0.22
N ASN A 209 8.18 14.48 0.14
CA ASN A 209 9.28 14.79 1.04
C ASN A 209 8.85 14.97 2.51
N ALA A 210 7.64 15.45 2.74
CA ALA A 210 7.11 15.66 4.09
C ALA A 210 6.47 14.39 4.67
N PHE A 211 6.06 13.47 3.81
CA PHE A 211 5.37 12.24 4.18
C PHE A 211 6.32 11.06 4.44
N LEU A 212 7.42 10.95 3.69
CA LEU A 212 8.45 9.90 3.80
C LEU A 212 9.67 10.37 4.57
#